data_d30a3d6c85de945340b09028548b4138
#
_entry.id   d30a3d6c85de945340b09028548b4138
#
_cell.length_a   1.000
_cell.length_b   1.000
_cell.length_c   1.000
_cell.angle_alpha   90.00
_cell.angle_beta   90.00
_cell.angle_gamma   90.00
#
_symmetry.space_group_name_H-M   'P 1'
#
loop_
_entity.id
_entity.type
_entity.pdbx_description
1 polymer ?
#
loop_
_entity_poly.entity_id
_entity_poly.type
_entity_poly.pdbx_seq_one_letter_code
_entity_poly.pdbx_strand_id
1 'polypeptide(L)'
;PQLSQTEAATRQTVADTKTRILDAAEALFISGGFDALSMRQITATAQVNLAAVNYHFGSKDALIQAVLARQLDVLNASRLQMLDKLESKLGAALKCEHVLIAMFLPAERIAQSDPATAERYTQFLGRAYTDPSPVVRDFIDSAYLQTQGRFFLAFRRTLPDLSLGDLAFRLN
;
A
#
# COMPACT_ATOMS: atom_id res chain seq x y z
N PRO A 1 24.68 -23.14 -7.50
CA PRO A 1 25.49 -22.88 -6.33
C PRO A 1 24.56 -22.82 -5.12
N GLN A 2 24.61 -23.86 -4.28
CA GLN A 2 23.86 -23.91 -3.03
C GLN A 2 24.53 -22.92 -2.08
N LEU A 3 23.74 -21.95 -1.58
CA LEU A 3 24.17 -21.06 -0.49
C LEU A 3 24.49 -21.90 0.73
N SER A 4 25.58 -21.55 1.45
CA SER A 4 25.92 -22.24 2.68
C SER A 4 24.78 -22.06 3.71
N GLN A 5 24.57 -23.04 4.60
CA GLN A 5 23.54 -22.95 5.65
C GLN A 5 23.69 -21.67 6.49
N THR A 6 24.90 -21.20 6.68
CA THR A 6 25.24 -19.96 7.40
C THR A 6 24.75 -18.71 6.66
N GLU A 7 24.90 -18.65 5.34
CA GLU A 7 24.41 -17.53 4.51
C GLU A 7 22.86 -17.50 4.48
N ALA A 8 22.23 -18.68 4.42
CA ALA A 8 20.78 -18.77 4.47
C ALA A 8 20.23 -18.32 5.84
N ALA A 9 20.85 -18.73 6.94
CA ALA A 9 20.46 -18.29 8.29
C ALA A 9 20.68 -16.77 8.48
N THR A 10 21.77 -16.21 7.98
CA THR A 10 22.03 -14.77 8.05
C THR A 10 21.00 -13.98 7.25
N ARG A 11 20.63 -14.41 6.05
CA ARG A 11 19.58 -13.78 5.24
C ARG A 11 18.22 -13.83 5.91
N GLN A 12 17.87 -14.96 6.54
CA GLN A 12 16.63 -15.12 7.29
C GLN A 12 16.57 -14.15 8.48
N THR A 13 17.66 -14.03 9.25
CA THR A 13 17.73 -13.10 10.38
C THR A 13 17.61 -11.64 9.96
N VAL A 14 18.23 -11.27 8.84
CA VAL A 14 18.14 -9.91 8.26
C VAL A 14 16.73 -9.61 7.78
N ALA A 15 16.07 -10.57 7.11
CA ALA A 15 14.69 -10.43 6.66
C ALA A 15 13.72 -10.31 7.84
N ASP A 16 13.90 -11.09 8.90
CA ASP A 16 13.13 -11.02 10.14
C ASP A 16 13.27 -9.66 10.82
N THR A 17 14.48 -9.13 10.94
CA THR A 17 14.76 -7.81 11.50
C THR A 17 14.05 -6.70 10.73
N LYS A 18 14.10 -6.74 9.39
CA LYS A 18 13.42 -5.77 8.53
C LYS A 18 11.90 -5.81 8.75
N THR A 19 11.32 -7.00 8.83
CA THR A 19 9.88 -7.20 9.07
C THR A 19 9.46 -6.65 10.43
N ARG A 20 10.21 -6.94 11.50
CA ARG A 20 9.94 -6.41 12.84
C ARG A 20 9.96 -4.89 12.89
N ILE A 21 10.89 -4.24 12.19
CA ILE A 21 10.96 -2.78 12.10
C ILE A 21 9.72 -2.22 11.37
N LEU A 22 9.32 -2.85 10.25
CA LEU A 22 8.12 -2.44 9.51
C LEU A 22 6.85 -2.60 10.34
N ASP A 23 6.70 -3.71 11.06
CA ASP A 23 5.52 -3.98 11.90
C ASP A 23 5.42 -2.98 13.07
N ALA A 24 6.55 -2.67 13.71
CA ALA A 24 6.61 -1.68 14.76
C ALA A 24 6.26 -0.26 14.24
N ALA A 25 6.84 0.12 13.10
CA ALA A 25 6.57 1.42 12.49
C ALA A 25 5.11 1.55 12.04
N GLU A 26 4.52 0.50 11.46
CA GLU A 26 3.11 0.46 11.07
C GLU A 26 2.17 0.63 12.27
N ALA A 27 2.40 -0.10 13.36
CA ALA A 27 1.58 0.00 14.57
C ALA A 27 1.64 1.41 15.18
N LEU A 28 2.82 2.01 15.23
CA LEU A 28 3.01 3.37 15.73
C LEU A 28 2.40 4.42 14.79
N PHE A 29 2.48 4.21 13.47
CA PHE A 29 1.84 5.08 12.48
C PHE A 29 0.32 5.06 12.60
N ILE A 30 -0.28 3.89 12.72
CA ILE A 30 -1.74 3.75 12.92
C ILE A 30 -2.18 4.53 14.16
N SER A 31 -1.45 4.42 15.27
CA SER A 31 -1.85 5.02 16.53
C SER A 31 -1.66 6.54 16.58
N GLY A 32 -0.60 7.09 15.98
CA GLY A 32 -0.20 8.49 16.17
C GLY A 32 0.08 9.28 14.89
N GLY A 33 0.12 8.65 13.73
CA GLY A 33 0.51 9.28 12.47
C GLY A 33 2.01 9.51 12.34
N PHE A 34 2.41 10.16 11.24
CA PHE A 34 3.82 10.37 10.91
C PHE A 34 4.56 11.23 11.95
N ASP A 35 3.94 12.33 12.41
CA ASP A 35 4.62 13.27 13.31
C ASP A 35 4.90 12.69 14.70
N ALA A 36 4.02 11.81 15.19
CA ALA A 36 4.21 11.12 16.46
C ALA A 36 5.27 10.00 16.41
N LEU A 37 5.68 9.54 15.23
CA LEU A 37 6.70 8.52 15.08
C LEU A 37 8.08 9.05 15.46
N SER A 38 8.77 8.35 16.36
CA SER A 38 10.19 8.59 16.65
C SER A 38 11.03 7.32 16.44
N MET A 39 12.27 7.52 16.00
CA MET A 39 13.21 6.39 15.82
C MET A 39 13.44 5.62 17.12
N ARG A 40 13.38 6.30 18.28
CA ARG A 40 13.51 5.68 19.60
C ARG A 40 12.33 4.76 19.92
N GLN A 41 11.11 5.17 19.62
CA GLN A 41 9.92 4.32 19.81
C GLN A 41 9.96 3.11 18.88
N ILE A 42 10.32 3.32 17.61
CA ILE A 42 10.43 2.24 16.61
C ILE A 42 11.45 1.19 17.09
N THR A 43 12.66 1.61 17.50
CA THR A 43 13.70 0.68 17.98
C THR A 43 13.29 -0.07 19.24
N ALA A 44 12.62 0.61 20.18
CA ALA A 44 12.10 -0.02 21.40
C ALA A 44 11.02 -1.06 21.09
N THR A 45 10.03 -0.71 20.25
CA THR A 45 8.92 -1.60 19.87
C THR A 45 9.40 -2.78 19.04
N ALA A 46 10.31 -2.55 18.07
CA ALA A 46 10.88 -3.60 17.23
C ALA A 46 11.95 -4.45 17.96
N GLN A 47 12.39 -4.05 19.16
CA GLN A 47 13.48 -4.67 19.90
C GLN A 47 14.77 -4.78 19.07
N VAL A 48 15.15 -3.69 18.43
CA VAL A 48 16.37 -3.57 17.62
C VAL A 48 17.16 -2.33 18.03
N ASN A 49 18.42 -2.22 17.62
CA ASN A 49 19.19 -1.00 17.78
C ASN A 49 18.97 -0.02 16.62
N LEU A 50 19.36 1.24 16.82
CA LEU A 50 19.21 2.29 15.80
C LEU A 50 20.03 2.00 14.53
N ALA A 51 21.20 1.35 14.69
CA ALA A 51 22.03 0.98 13.54
C ALA A 51 21.30 0.02 12.59
N ALA A 52 20.50 -0.93 13.12
CA ALA A 52 19.69 -1.82 12.29
C ALA A 52 18.61 -1.07 11.51
N VAL A 53 17.95 -0.08 12.11
CA VAL A 53 16.94 0.73 11.40
C VAL A 53 17.60 1.56 10.30
N ASN A 54 18.73 2.21 10.61
CA ASN A 54 19.49 2.98 9.62
C ASN A 54 20.06 2.10 8.49
N TYR A 55 20.49 0.89 8.79
CA TYR A 55 20.96 -0.06 7.78
C TYR A 55 19.86 -0.46 6.80
N HIS A 56 18.64 -0.73 7.30
CA HIS A 56 17.54 -1.19 6.45
C HIS A 56 16.83 -0.09 5.70
N PHE A 57 16.71 1.10 6.29
CA PHE A 57 15.82 2.15 5.77
C PHE A 57 16.48 3.52 5.62
N GLY A 58 17.60 3.78 6.30
CA GLY A 58 18.34 5.05 6.22
C GLY A 58 17.69 6.20 6.98
N SER A 59 16.41 6.48 6.76
CA SER A 59 15.68 7.59 7.38
C SER A 59 14.30 7.20 7.87
N LYS A 60 13.70 8.06 8.72
CA LYS A 60 12.30 7.94 9.15
C LYS A 60 11.35 8.01 7.95
N ASP A 61 11.61 8.92 7.01
CA ASP A 61 10.79 9.12 5.81
C ASP A 61 10.81 7.87 4.92
N ALA A 62 12.00 7.32 4.65
CA ALA A 62 12.12 6.10 3.87
C ALA A 62 11.48 4.88 4.56
N LEU A 63 11.53 4.82 5.90
CA LEU A 63 10.85 3.77 6.64
C LEU A 63 9.33 3.87 6.51
N ILE A 64 8.74 5.06 6.66
CA ILE A 64 7.28 5.21 6.53
C ILE A 64 6.83 4.98 5.08
N GLN A 65 7.61 5.42 4.09
CA GLN A 65 7.34 5.10 2.69
C GLN A 65 7.34 3.58 2.45
N ALA A 66 8.25 2.83 3.07
CA ALA A 66 8.28 1.37 2.98
C ALA A 66 7.06 0.71 3.68
N VAL A 67 6.57 1.29 4.78
CA VAL A 67 5.33 0.86 5.44
C VAL A 67 4.13 1.09 4.54
N LEU A 68 4.02 2.30 3.95
CA LEU A 68 2.94 2.64 3.02
C LEU A 68 2.96 1.73 1.78
N ALA A 69 4.14 1.55 1.17
CA ALA A 69 4.31 0.67 0.02
C ALA A 69 3.83 -0.75 0.31
N ARG A 70 4.23 -1.33 1.44
CA ARG A 70 3.85 -2.69 1.83
C ARG A 70 2.34 -2.93 1.77
N GLN A 71 1.55 -1.96 2.21
CA GLN A 71 0.09 -2.09 2.26
C GLN A 71 -0.58 -1.68 0.94
N LEU A 72 -0.15 -0.59 0.34
CA LEU A 72 -0.77 -0.06 -0.88
C LEU A 72 -0.41 -0.87 -2.12
N ASP A 73 0.81 -1.40 -2.22
CA ASP A 73 1.23 -2.22 -3.36
C ASP A 73 0.41 -3.51 -3.47
N VAL A 74 0.11 -4.16 -2.33
CA VAL A 74 -0.76 -5.35 -2.30
C VAL A 74 -2.16 -5.02 -2.79
N LEU A 75 -2.73 -3.91 -2.31
CA LEU A 75 -4.06 -3.46 -2.73
C LEU A 75 -4.08 -3.11 -4.23
N ASN A 76 -3.11 -2.31 -4.68
CA ASN A 76 -3.06 -1.85 -6.07
C ASN A 76 -2.79 -3.01 -7.04
N ALA A 77 -1.91 -3.95 -6.69
CA ALA A 77 -1.70 -5.17 -7.47
C ALA A 77 -3.00 -5.99 -7.60
N SER A 78 -3.75 -6.15 -6.51
CA SER A 78 -5.04 -6.86 -6.51
C SER A 78 -6.10 -6.15 -7.36
N ARG A 79 -6.14 -4.81 -7.32
CA ARG A 79 -7.01 -3.97 -8.16
C ARG A 79 -6.71 -4.17 -9.64
N LEU A 80 -5.43 -4.04 -10.02
CA LEU A 80 -5.01 -4.20 -11.42
C LEU A 80 -5.26 -5.63 -11.92
N GLN A 81 -4.96 -6.65 -11.12
CA GLN A 81 -5.23 -8.04 -11.48
C GLN A 81 -6.72 -8.29 -11.69
N MET A 82 -7.59 -7.70 -10.88
CA MET A 82 -9.03 -7.82 -11.05
C MET A 82 -9.51 -7.11 -12.31
N LEU A 83 -9.00 -5.91 -12.60
CA LEU A 83 -9.31 -5.16 -13.80
C LEU A 83 -8.90 -5.96 -15.04
N ASP A 84 -7.68 -6.50 -15.10
CA ASP A 84 -7.17 -7.30 -16.20
C ASP A 84 -8.02 -8.55 -16.45
N LYS A 85 -8.46 -9.24 -15.39
CA LYS A 85 -9.38 -10.38 -15.49
C LYS A 85 -10.73 -10.02 -16.07
N LEU A 86 -11.30 -8.89 -15.65
CA LEU A 86 -12.59 -8.43 -16.16
C LEU A 86 -12.49 -7.95 -17.59
N GLU A 87 -11.43 -7.24 -17.96
CA GLU A 87 -11.15 -6.81 -19.33
C GLU A 87 -11.00 -8.01 -20.27
N SER A 88 -10.21 -9.02 -19.88
CA SER A 88 -10.00 -10.24 -20.67
C SER A 88 -11.29 -11.05 -20.85
N LYS A 89 -12.13 -11.13 -19.79
CA LYS A 89 -13.34 -11.94 -19.83
C LYS A 89 -14.48 -11.28 -20.59
N LEU A 90 -14.62 -9.96 -20.46
CA LEU A 90 -15.79 -9.21 -20.95
C LEU A 90 -15.52 -8.48 -22.27
N GLY A 91 -14.26 -8.15 -22.57
CA GLY A 91 -13.91 -7.45 -23.81
C GLY A 91 -14.76 -6.20 -24.05
N ALA A 92 -15.53 -6.18 -25.13
CA ALA A 92 -16.45 -5.11 -25.48
C ALA A 92 -17.68 -5.01 -24.57
N ALA A 93 -18.01 -6.06 -23.80
CA ALA A 93 -19.12 -6.06 -22.84
C ALA A 93 -18.70 -5.48 -21.45
N LEU A 94 -17.48 -4.98 -21.30
CA LEU A 94 -17.03 -4.31 -20.09
C LEU A 94 -17.86 -3.04 -19.87
N LYS A 95 -18.40 -2.88 -18.68
CA LYS A 95 -19.20 -1.72 -18.26
C LYS A 95 -18.53 -1.00 -17.09
N CYS A 96 -18.95 0.25 -16.82
CA CYS A 96 -18.47 1.06 -15.71
C CYS A 96 -18.59 0.33 -14.35
N GLU A 97 -19.68 -0.38 -14.10
CA GLU A 97 -19.88 -1.19 -12.89
C GLU A 97 -18.76 -2.23 -12.66
N HIS A 98 -18.26 -2.86 -13.73
CA HIS A 98 -17.16 -3.81 -13.62
C HIS A 98 -15.84 -3.13 -13.23
N VAL A 99 -15.60 -1.92 -13.75
CA VAL A 99 -14.42 -1.10 -13.38
C VAL A 99 -14.49 -0.68 -11.91
N LEU A 100 -15.67 -0.26 -11.43
CA LEU A 100 -15.91 0.02 -10.01
C LEU A 100 -15.68 -1.21 -9.12
N ILE A 101 -16.17 -2.38 -9.54
CA ILE A 101 -15.91 -3.64 -8.83
C ILE A 101 -14.41 -3.90 -8.71
N ALA A 102 -13.63 -3.72 -9.81
CA ALA A 102 -12.18 -3.89 -9.78
C ALA A 102 -11.48 -2.90 -8.85
N MET A 103 -12.02 -1.70 -8.69
CA MET A 103 -11.46 -0.65 -7.84
C MET A 103 -11.72 -0.89 -6.34
N PHE A 104 -12.92 -1.31 -5.97
CA PHE A 104 -13.35 -1.36 -4.56
C PHE A 104 -13.33 -2.75 -3.94
N LEU A 105 -13.72 -3.81 -4.68
CA LEU A 105 -13.84 -5.16 -4.14
C LEU A 105 -12.52 -5.73 -3.56
N PRO A 106 -11.32 -5.44 -4.08
CA PRO A 106 -10.08 -5.90 -3.47
C PRO A 106 -9.86 -5.39 -2.04
N ALA A 107 -10.20 -4.13 -1.76
CA ALA A 107 -10.11 -3.57 -0.42
C ALA A 107 -11.10 -4.26 0.55
N GLU A 108 -12.33 -4.50 0.10
CA GLU A 108 -13.34 -5.23 0.87
C GLU A 108 -12.88 -6.67 1.18
N ARG A 109 -12.28 -7.37 0.23
CA ARG A 109 -11.76 -8.73 0.44
C ARG A 109 -10.65 -8.77 1.48
N ILE A 110 -9.74 -7.79 1.48
CA ILE A 110 -8.72 -7.67 2.51
C ILE A 110 -9.39 -7.43 3.87
N ALA A 111 -10.38 -6.56 3.93
CA ALA A 111 -11.14 -6.27 5.14
C ALA A 111 -12.00 -7.45 5.64
N GLN A 112 -12.28 -8.45 4.81
CA GLN A 112 -13.05 -9.65 5.19
C GLN A 112 -12.17 -10.86 5.53
N SER A 113 -10.82 -10.74 5.49
CA SER A 113 -9.91 -11.88 5.67
C SER A 113 -10.02 -12.50 7.06
N ASP A 114 -9.75 -11.73 8.09
CA ASP A 114 -9.98 -12.03 9.51
C ASP A 114 -10.21 -10.71 10.26
N PRO A 115 -10.96 -10.72 11.39
CA PRO A 115 -11.35 -9.48 12.07
C PRO A 115 -10.18 -8.59 12.51
N ALA A 116 -9.08 -9.16 12.98
CA ALA A 116 -7.93 -8.41 13.46
C ALA A 116 -7.16 -7.75 12.30
N THR A 117 -6.95 -8.48 11.21
CA THR A 117 -6.35 -7.95 9.98
C THR A 117 -7.24 -6.88 9.34
N ALA A 118 -8.55 -7.10 9.32
CA ALA A 118 -9.53 -6.16 8.81
C ALA A 118 -9.50 -4.82 9.56
N GLU A 119 -9.55 -4.88 10.88
CA GLU A 119 -9.52 -3.70 11.74
C GLU A 119 -8.22 -2.91 11.54
N ARG A 120 -7.08 -3.60 11.61
CA ARG A 120 -5.76 -3.00 11.43
C ARG A 120 -5.61 -2.35 10.06
N TYR A 121 -6.07 -3.02 9.00
CA TYR A 121 -6.01 -2.51 7.63
C TYR A 121 -6.90 -1.26 7.45
N THR A 122 -8.11 -1.27 8.00
CA THR A 122 -9.02 -0.13 7.96
C THR A 122 -8.46 1.07 8.71
N GLN A 123 -7.90 0.84 9.91
CA GLN A 123 -7.23 1.87 10.69
C GLN A 123 -6.01 2.45 9.95
N PHE A 124 -5.21 1.57 9.32
CA PHE A 124 -4.07 1.99 8.50
C PHE A 124 -4.51 2.89 7.34
N LEU A 125 -5.49 2.47 6.55
CA LEU A 125 -6.00 3.27 5.43
C LEU A 125 -6.57 4.60 5.91
N GLY A 126 -7.39 4.59 6.96
CA GLY A 126 -7.93 5.81 7.56
C GLY A 126 -6.82 6.79 7.95
N ARG A 127 -5.77 6.30 8.60
CA ARG A 127 -4.61 7.11 8.97
C ARG A 127 -3.86 7.61 7.74
N ALA A 128 -3.55 6.76 6.78
CA ALA A 128 -2.77 7.10 5.60
C ALA A 128 -3.44 8.20 4.75
N TYR A 129 -4.76 8.13 4.58
CA TYR A 129 -5.50 9.13 3.80
C TYR A 129 -5.81 10.43 4.55
N THR A 130 -5.66 10.46 5.87
CA THR A 130 -5.93 11.66 6.69
C THR A 130 -4.68 12.29 7.31
N ASP A 131 -3.52 11.67 7.14
CA ASP A 131 -2.26 12.18 7.71
C ASP A 131 -1.85 13.49 7.01
N PRO A 132 -1.59 14.58 7.76
CA PRO A 132 -1.28 15.89 7.18
C PRO A 132 0.16 15.98 6.65
N SER A 133 1.00 15.02 6.95
CA SER A 133 2.43 15.04 6.62
C SER A 133 2.66 15.04 5.09
N PRO A 134 3.50 15.94 4.57
CA PRO A 134 3.86 15.94 3.15
C PRO A 134 4.44 14.59 2.69
N VAL A 135 5.27 13.94 3.51
CA VAL A 135 5.89 12.64 3.18
C VAL A 135 4.84 11.57 2.91
N VAL A 136 3.77 11.53 3.70
CA VAL A 136 2.67 10.57 3.52
C VAL A 136 1.84 10.94 2.30
N ARG A 137 1.43 12.21 2.17
CA ARG A 137 0.62 12.68 1.03
C ARG A 137 1.31 12.46 -0.31
N ASP A 138 2.57 12.91 -0.44
CA ASP A 138 3.32 12.79 -1.69
C ASP A 138 3.50 11.32 -2.10
N PHE A 139 3.68 10.43 -1.10
CA PHE A 139 3.73 8.98 -1.36
C PHE A 139 2.40 8.44 -1.86
N ILE A 140 1.29 8.78 -1.18
CA ILE A 140 -0.07 8.36 -1.57
C ILE A 140 -0.39 8.84 -2.99
N ASP A 141 -0.12 10.10 -3.29
CA ASP A 141 -0.37 10.70 -4.61
C ASP A 141 0.45 9.98 -5.69
N SER A 142 1.74 9.70 -5.45
CA SER A 142 2.60 8.97 -6.40
C SER A 142 2.16 7.53 -6.62
N ALA A 143 1.81 6.80 -5.54
CA ALA A 143 1.33 5.41 -5.61
C ALA A 143 -0.03 5.33 -6.33
N TYR A 144 -0.87 6.36 -6.14
CA TYR A 144 -2.17 6.47 -6.79
C TYR A 144 -2.04 6.70 -8.30
N LEU A 145 -1.13 7.56 -8.73
CA LEU A 145 -0.91 7.89 -10.15
C LEU A 145 -0.60 6.66 -11.01
N GLN A 146 0.15 5.69 -10.51
CA GLN A 146 0.49 4.46 -11.24
C GLN A 146 -0.75 3.60 -11.53
N THR A 147 -1.65 3.49 -10.57
CA THR A 147 -2.88 2.69 -10.69
C THR A 147 -3.97 3.47 -11.41
N GLN A 148 -4.07 4.78 -11.13
CA GLN A 148 -5.10 5.69 -11.66
C GLN A 148 -5.12 5.72 -13.19
N GLY A 149 -3.95 5.74 -13.84
CA GLY A 149 -3.88 5.76 -15.30
C GLY A 149 -4.58 4.56 -15.95
N ARG A 150 -4.43 3.36 -15.39
CA ARG A 150 -5.11 2.15 -15.88
C ARG A 150 -6.62 2.23 -15.67
N PHE A 151 -7.06 2.64 -14.48
CA PHE A 151 -8.48 2.81 -14.18
C PHE A 151 -9.11 3.95 -15.01
N PHE A 152 -8.40 5.06 -15.19
CA PHE A 152 -8.85 6.15 -16.04
C PHE A 152 -9.14 5.69 -17.48
N LEU A 153 -8.24 4.92 -18.08
CA LEU A 153 -8.43 4.34 -19.42
C LEU A 153 -9.62 3.38 -19.47
N ALA A 154 -9.83 2.57 -18.43
CA ALA A 154 -10.96 1.65 -18.35
C ALA A 154 -12.30 2.42 -18.21
N PHE A 155 -12.35 3.46 -17.35
CA PHE A 155 -13.53 4.32 -17.24
C PHE A 155 -13.84 5.06 -18.53
N ARG A 156 -12.82 5.64 -19.18
CA ARG A 156 -12.99 6.31 -20.46
C ARG A 156 -13.60 5.40 -21.53
N ARG A 157 -13.17 4.12 -21.56
CA ARG A 157 -13.71 3.13 -22.52
C ARG A 157 -15.16 2.76 -22.21
N THR A 158 -15.54 2.74 -20.95
CA THR A 158 -16.89 2.35 -20.50
C THR A 158 -17.87 3.51 -20.38
N LEU A 159 -17.39 4.75 -20.46
CA LEU A 159 -18.17 5.99 -20.38
C LEU A 159 -17.81 6.92 -21.54
N PRO A 160 -18.10 6.51 -22.80
CA PRO A 160 -17.65 7.26 -24.00
C PRO A 160 -18.26 8.67 -24.11
N ASP A 161 -19.44 8.86 -23.51
CA ASP A 161 -20.17 10.14 -23.58
C ASP A 161 -19.66 11.19 -22.58
N LEU A 162 -18.80 10.79 -21.61
CA LEU A 162 -18.18 11.73 -20.68
C LEU A 162 -16.95 12.40 -21.29
N SER A 163 -16.88 13.74 -21.19
CA SER A 163 -15.67 14.45 -21.56
C SER A 163 -14.47 14.06 -20.71
N LEU A 164 -13.25 14.20 -21.24
CA LEU A 164 -12.03 13.90 -20.47
C LEU A 164 -11.93 14.78 -19.21
N GLY A 165 -12.38 16.04 -19.29
CA GLY A 165 -12.39 16.94 -18.15
C GLY A 165 -13.37 16.52 -17.06
N ASP A 166 -14.60 16.12 -17.43
CA ASP A 166 -15.59 15.61 -16.48
C ASP A 166 -15.14 14.31 -15.83
N LEU A 167 -14.53 13.42 -16.60
CA LEU A 167 -14.02 12.16 -16.07
C LEU A 167 -12.86 12.41 -15.09
N ALA A 168 -11.91 13.26 -15.44
CA ALA A 168 -10.81 13.63 -14.55
C ALA A 168 -11.31 14.29 -13.25
N PHE A 169 -12.28 15.19 -13.35
CA PHE A 169 -12.89 15.86 -12.19
C PHE A 169 -13.60 14.87 -11.23
N ARG A 170 -14.23 13.83 -11.78
CA ARG A 170 -14.98 12.84 -10.96
C ARG A 170 -14.08 11.78 -10.32
N LEU A 171 -12.85 11.59 -10.83
CA LEU A 171 -11.90 10.59 -10.35
C LEU A 171 -10.80 11.19 -9.44
N ASN A 172 -10.74 12.51 -9.30
CA ASN A 172 -9.90 13.20 -8.32
C ASN A 172 -10.71 13.62 -7.11
#